data_7744cf1ae799843a5df1ef1a9fb5fcbd
#
_entry.id   7744cf1ae799843a5df1ef1a9fb5fcbd
#
_cell.length_a   1.000
_cell.length_b   1.000
_cell.length_c   1.000
_cell.angle_alpha   90.00
_cell.angle_beta   90.00
_cell.angle_gamma   90.00
#
_symmetry.space_group_name_H-M   'P 1'
#
loop_
_entity.id
_entity.type
_entity.pdbx_description
1 polymer ?
#
loop_
_entity_poly.entity_id
_entity_poly.type
_entity_poly.pdbx_seq_one_letter_code
_entity_poly.pdbx_strand_id
1 'polypeptide(L)'
;MDTIRNGFIIRIPEGNYKGSSLARIICDRIKSYLSLGYKLFIVELSEKDIEFSTEVTEPEKERFFYYLDDLNIRIAFYIKSKYHVVSTDPDSRKKAKNEIIKIGRFIEEIDAGRFDIPLICHIGGANGNRRKSMGDFCKFFDTLPWRIQKQIALINDDKPSLFSVKDLLSVTYVEKKIPIIFRTGSHRTNQGGLTYKESLFLAASTWAERSNPIMFYCPSSKEETITVNDLNPYNLIIDVAFDNNLPEPN
;
A
#
# COMPACT_ATOMS: atom_id res chain seq x y z
N MET A 1 21.15 8.28 -12.36
CA MET A 1 19.74 7.87 -12.24
C MET A 1 19.35 8.07 -10.78
N ASP A 2 18.27 8.80 -10.53
CA ASP A 2 17.78 8.95 -9.17
C ASP A 2 17.33 7.59 -8.66
N THR A 3 17.98 7.11 -7.60
CA THR A 3 17.69 5.82 -6.98
C THR A 3 16.43 5.86 -6.09
N ILE A 4 15.89 7.05 -5.84
CA ILE A 4 14.69 7.26 -5.02
C ILE A 4 13.68 8.09 -5.80
N ARG A 5 12.46 7.56 -5.90
CA ARG A 5 11.29 8.28 -6.37
C ARG A 5 10.49 8.75 -5.16
N ASN A 6 10.31 10.05 -5.03
CA ASN A 6 9.57 10.63 -3.92
C ASN A 6 8.06 10.49 -4.11
N GLY A 7 7.37 10.16 -3.04
CA GLY A 7 5.92 9.93 -3.02
C GLY A 7 5.19 10.61 -1.87
N PHE A 8 3.89 10.65 -2.01
CA PHE A 8 2.98 11.28 -1.07
C PHE A 8 1.75 10.39 -0.80
N ILE A 9 1.21 10.46 0.42
CA ILE A 9 -0.03 9.76 0.78
C ILE A 9 -1.20 10.69 0.57
N ILE A 10 -2.09 10.31 -0.36
CA ILE A 10 -3.36 11.01 -0.62
C ILE A 10 -4.43 10.43 0.30
N ARG A 11 -4.99 11.28 1.15
CA ARG A 11 -6.19 10.97 1.93
C ARG A 11 -7.40 11.55 1.23
N ILE A 12 -8.39 10.71 0.99
CA ILE A 12 -9.64 11.13 0.36
C ILE A 12 -10.61 11.54 1.48
N PRO A 13 -11.13 12.78 1.49
CA PRO A 13 -12.06 13.22 2.53
C PRO A 13 -13.34 12.39 2.53
N GLU A 14 -13.74 11.86 3.68
CA GLU A 14 -14.97 11.07 3.81
C GLU A 14 -16.21 11.90 3.40
N GLY A 15 -17.04 11.34 2.52
CA GLY A 15 -18.39 11.84 2.26
C GLY A 15 -18.55 12.91 1.19
N ASN A 16 -17.54 13.30 0.45
CA ASN A 16 -17.61 14.43 -0.50
C ASN A 16 -17.75 14.01 -1.98
N TYR A 17 -18.36 12.85 -2.25
CA TYR A 17 -18.43 12.25 -3.60
C TYR A 17 -19.67 12.60 -4.40
N LYS A 18 -20.52 13.56 -3.97
CA LYS A 18 -21.80 13.87 -4.64
C LYS A 18 -21.62 14.12 -6.14
N GLY A 19 -21.92 13.10 -6.94
CA GLY A 19 -21.93 13.18 -8.39
C GLY A 19 -20.55 13.10 -9.09
N SER A 20 -19.51 12.65 -8.38
CA SER A 20 -18.17 12.45 -8.96
C SER A 20 -17.71 11.01 -8.80
N SER A 21 -16.99 10.48 -9.80
CA SER A 21 -16.34 9.18 -9.64
C SER A 21 -15.12 9.32 -8.72
N LEU A 22 -14.78 8.21 -8.03
CA LEU A 22 -13.58 8.12 -7.22
C LEU A 22 -12.31 8.34 -8.09
N ALA A 23 -12.32 7.83 -9.31
CA ALA A 23 -11.24 8.00 -10.27
C ALA A 23 -10.95 9.48 -10.55
N ARG A 24 -12.00 10.29 -10.79
CA ARG A 24 -11.87 11.74 -11.00
C ARG A 24 -11.25 12.42 -9.79
N ILE A 25 -11.74 12.13 -8.59
CA ILE A 25 -11.23 12.73 -7.35
C ILE A 25 -9.75 12.43 -7.16
N ILE A 26 -9.35 11.17 -7.37
CA ILE A 26 -7.93 10.76 -7.28
C ILE A 26 -7.10 11.53 -8.31
N CYS A 27 -7.54 11.61 -9.56
CA CYS A 27 -6.84 12.34 -10.61
C CYS A 27 -6.70 13.84 -10.29
N ASP A 28 -7.74 14.48 -9.78
CA ASP A 28 -7.71 15.90 -9.41
C ASP A 28 -6.76 16.14 -8.23
N ARG A 29 -6.71 15.22 -7.26
CA ARG A 29 -5.74 15.26 -6.16
C ARG A 29 -4.31 15.05 -6.64
N ILE A 30 -4.04 14.06 -7.48
CA ILE A 30 -2.72 13.86 -8.09
C ILE A 30 -2.28 15.13 -8.79
N LYS A 31 -3.15 15.74 -9.60
CA LYS A 31 -2.86 16.98 -10.32
C LYS A 31 -2.39 18.11 -9.39
N SER A 32 -3.00 18.23 -8.20
CA SER A 32 -2.65 19.27 -7.23
C SER A 32 -1.20 19.12 -6.71
N TYR A 33 -0.65 17.91 -6.70
CA TYR A 33 0.68 17.61 -6.19
C TYR A 33 1.76 17.45 -7.28
N LEU A 34 1.38 17.43 -8.55
CA LEU A 34 2.33 17.27 -9.66
C LEU A 34 3.37 18.38 -9.72
N SER A 35 2.95 19.62 -9.44
CA SER A 35 3.84 20.80 -9.41
C SER A 35 4.92 20.71 -8.33
N LEU A 36 4.73 19.87 -7.32
CA LEU A 36 5.68 19.62 -6.25
C LEU A 36 6.71 18.53 -6.58
N GLY A 37 6.63 17.94 -7.77
CA GLY A 37 7.60 16.96 -8.28
C GLY A 37 7.41 15.54 -7.75
N TYR A 38 6.32 15.24 -7.04
CA TYR A 38 6.03 13.87 -6.60
C TYR A 38 5.73 12.94 -7.77
N LYS A 39 6.23 11.72 -7.69
CA LYS A 39 6.08 10.67 -8.72
C LYS A 39 5.46 9.37 -8.20
N LEU A 40 5.26 9.25 -6.89
CA LEU A 40 4.54 8.14 -6.25
C LEU A 40 3.36 8.69 -5.45
N PHE A 41 2.18 8.09 -5.62
CA PHE A 41 0.99 8.43 -4.85
C PHE A 41 0.41 7.19 -4.20
N ILE A 42 0.26 7.23 -2.87
CA ILE A 42 -0.43 6.20 -2.11
C ILE A 42 -1.82 6.71 -1.75
N VAL A 43 -2.83 6.11 -2.31
CA VAL A 43 -4.23 6.52 -2.08
C VAL A 43 -4.83 5.67 -0.97
N GLU A 44 -5.14 6.29 0.18
CA GLU A 44 -5.87 5.62 1.27
C GLU A 44 -7.35 5.49 0.90
N LEU A 45 -7.86 4.27 0.85
CA LEU A 45 -9.25 3.94 0.54
C LEU A 45 -9.90 3.02 1.56
N SER A 46 -11.21 3.17 1.67
CA SER A 46 -12.09 2.23 2.35
C SER A 46 -13.20 1.73 1.39
N GLU A 47 -13.94 0.69 1.78
CA GLU A 47 -15.11 0.21 1.03
C GLU A 47 -16.13 1.32 0.77
N LYS A 48 -16.33 2.22 1.73
CA LYS A 48 -17.29 3.33 1.63
C LYS A 48 -16.92 4.31 0.52
N ASP A 49 -15.62 4.53 0.29
CA ASP A 49 -15.17 5.45 -0.75
C ASP A 49 -15.61 4.97 -2.14
N ILE A 50 -15.66 3.65 -2.34
CA ILE A 50 -16.14 3.05 -3.58
C ILE A 50 -17.67 3.03 -3.65
N GLU A 51 -18.36 2.73 -2.54
CA GLU A 51 -19.83 2.66 -2.51
C GLU A 51 -20.52 4.01 -2.82
N PHE A 52 -19.88 5.11 -2.48
CA PHE A 52 -20.40 6.46 -2.73
C PHE A 52 -19.95 7.08 -4.06
N SER A 53 -19.10 6.37 -4.82
CA SER A 53 -18.61 6.83 -6.10
C SER A 53 -19.58 6.50 -7.23
N THR A 54 -19.62 7.35 -8.26
CA THR A 54 -20.25 7.00 -9.53
C THR A 54 -19.34 6.06 -10.33
N GLU A 55 -19.89 5.43 -11.38
CA GLU A 55 -19.11 4.60 -12.30
C GLU A 55 -17.97 5.41 -12.93
N VAL A 56 -16.86 4.73 -13.19
CA VAL A 56 -15.68 5.31 -13.84
C VAL A 56 -15.95 5.44 -15.34
N THR A 57 -15.82 6.64 -15.86
CA THR A 57 -16.02 6.90 -17.29
C THR A 57 -14.74 6.67 -18.10
N GLU A 58 -14.87 6.45 -19.42
CA GLU A 58 -13.69 6.28 -20.30
C GLU A 58 -12.73 7.48 -20.27
N PRO A 59 -13.19 8.76 -20.28
CA PRO A 59 -12.27 9.90 -20.13
C PRO A 59 -11.49 9.91 -18.81
N GLU A 60 -12.06 9.34 -17.75
CA GLU A 60 -11.36 9.23 -16.46
C GLU A 60 -10.30 8.13 -16.50
N LYS A 61 -10.56 7.00 -17.16
CA LYS A 61 -9.57 5.94 -17.41
C LYS A 61 -8.41 6.46 -18.27
N GLU A 62 -8.71 7.18 -19.34
CA GLU A 62 -7.69 7.82 -20.20
C GLU A 62 -6.81 8.78 -19.40
N ARG A 63 -7.40 9.55 -18.48
CA ARG A 63 -6.63 10.43 -17.58
C ARG A 63 -5.72 9.65 -16.64
N PHE A 64 -6.17 8.51 -16.08
CA PHE A 64 -5.31 7.62 -15.31
C PHE A 64 -4.15 7.12 -16.13
N PHE A 65 -4.39 6.65 -17.37
CA PHE A 65 -3.34 6.17 -18.25
C PHE A 65 -2.33 7.27 -18.56
N TYR A 66 -2.79 8.48 -18.85
CA TYR A 66 -1.90 9.63 -19.05
C TYR A 66 -0.97 9.86 -17.84
N TYR A 67 -1.47 9.78 -16.62
CA TYR A 67 -0.63 9.96 -15.44
C TYR A 67 0.35 8.81 -15.27
N LEU A 68 -0.07 7.57 -15.45
CA LEU A 68 0.76 6.40 -15.22
C LEU A 68 1.83 6.23 -16.29
N ASP A 69 1.47 6.42 -17.54
CA ASP A 69 2.34 6.19 -18.70
C ASP A 69 3.13 7.46 -19.10
N ASP A 70 2.43 8.49 -19.58
CA ASP A 70 3.09 9.69 -20.11
C ASP A 70 3.85 10.49 -19.05
N LEU A 71 3.31 10.62 -17.84
CA LEU A 71 3.96 11.34 -16.74
C LEU A 71 4.83 10.44 -15.86
N ASN A 72 4.87 9.13 -16.14
CA ASN A 72 5.61 8.15 -15.36
C ASN A 72 5.32 8.24 -13.85
N ILE A 73 4.04 8.38 -13.51
CA ILE A 73 3.57 8.41 -12.14
C ILE A 73 3.26 6.99 -11.71
N ARG A 74 3.61 6.66 -10.48
CA ARG A 74 3.23 5.40 -9.83
C ARG A 74 2.13 5.64 -8.82
N ILE A 75 1.15 4.74 -8.80
CA ILE A 75 0.05 4.76 -7.83
C ILE A 75 0.03 3.43 -7.09
N ALA A 76 -0.28 3.48 -5.81
CA ALA A 76 -0.65 2.31 -5.02
C ALA A 76 -1.86 2.65 -4.14
N PHE A 77 -2.66 1.65 -3.82
CA PHE A 77 -3.82 1.83 -2.95
C PHE A 77 -3.56 1.20 -1.60
N TYR A 78 -3.91 1.90 -0.53
CA TYR A 78 -3.77 1.43 0.84
C TYR A 78 -5.14 1.29 1.49
N ILE A 79 -5.45 0.09 1.98
CA ILE A 79 -6.74 -0.20 2.62
C ILE A 79 -6.74 0.35 4.04
N LYS A 80 -7.56 1.37 4.27
CA LYS A 80 -7.84 1.92 5.60
C LYS A 80 -8.99 1.16 6.25
N SER A 81 -8.79 -0.13 6.51
CA SER A 81 -9.82 -0.97 7.11
C SER A 81 -9.69 -1.09 8.62
N LYS A 82 -10.83 -1.11 9.29
CA LYS A 82 -10.96 -1.56 10.68
C LYS A 82 -11.28 -3.05 10.80
N TYR A 83 -11.53 -3.72 9.69
CA TYR A 83 -11.85 -5.14 9.62
C TYR A 83 -10.59 -5.93 9.25
N HIS A 84 -10.52 -7.18 9.71
CA HIS A 84 -9.36 -8.03 9.51
C HIS A 84 -9.76 -9.39 8.96
N VAL A 85 -9.10 -9.82 7.89
CA VAL A 85 -9.39 -11.11 7.23
C VAL A 85 -9.11 -12.32 8.13
N VAL A 86 -8.29 -12.16 9.14
CA VAL A 86 -7.98 -13.20 10.15
C VAL A 86 -8.71 -13.00 11.47
N SER A 87 -9.71 -12.11 11.53
CA SER A 87 -10.53 -11.90 12.72
C SER A 87 -11.19 -13.21 13.18
N THR A 88 -11.38 -13.37 14.48
CA THR A 88 -12.20 -14.48 15.02
C THR A 88 -13.69 -14.29 14.73
N ASP A 89 -14.12 -13.03 14.53
CA ASP A 89 -15.49 -12.69 14.15
C ASP A 89 -15.73 -12.94 12.65
N PRO A 90 -16.70 -13.83 12.28
CA PRO A 90 -17.02 -14.14 10.88
C PRO A 90 -17.49 -12.92 10.07
N ASP A 91 -18.24 -12.00 10.67
CA ASP A 91 -18.76 -10.81 9.99
C ASP A 91 -17.63 -9.83 9.65
N SER A 92 -16.69 -9.65 10.58
CA SER A 92 -15.48 -8.86 10.33
C SER A 92 -14.65 -9.45 9.17
N ARG A 93 -14.45 -10.79 9.15
CA ARG A 93 -13.77 -11.45 8.02
C ARG A 93 -14.47 -11.24 6.69
N LYS A 94 -15.80 -11.37 6.67
CA LYS A 94 -16.62 -11.18 5.46
C LYS A 94 -16.51 -9.73 4.95
N LYS A 95 -16.59 -8.76 5.86
CA LYS A 95 -16.43 -7.33 5.51
C LYS A 95 -15.04 -7.05 4.97
N ALA A 96 -13.98 -7.51 5.63
CA ALA A 96 -12.61 -7.36 5.16
C ALA A 96 -12.40 -7.97 3.76
N LYS A 97 -12.95 -9.16 3.51
CA LYS A 97 -12.91 -9.81 2.20
C LYS A 97 -13.59 -8.98 1.13
N ASN A 98 -14.80 -8.49 1.42
CA ASN A 98 -15.56 -7.69 0.47
C ASN A 98 -14.84 -6.38 0.14
N GLU A 99 -14.24 -5.72 1.14
CA GLU A 99 -13.46 -4.50 0.97
C GLU A 99 -12.27 -4.71 0.03
N ILE A 100 -11.47 -5.75 0.27
CA ILE A 100 -10.34 -6.11 -0.61
C ILE A 100 -10.82 -6.37 -2.04
N ILE A 101 -11.91 -7.12 -2.21
CA ILE A 101 -12.43 -7.45 -3.55
C ILE A 101 -12.97 -6.20 -4.25
N LYS A 102 -13.69 -5.32 -3.56
CA LYS A 102 -14.23 -4.09 -4.16
C LYS A 102 -13.12 -3.15 -4.60
N ILE A 103 -12.13 -2.90 -3.74
CA ILE A 103 -10.99 -2.04 -4.08
C ILE A 103 -10.17 -2.67 -5.21
N GLY A 104 -9.90 -3.97 -5.13
CA GLY A 104 -9.18 -4.68 -6.20
C GLY A 104 -9.89 -4.61 -7.57
N ARG A 105 -11.21 -4.72 -7.61
CA ARG A 105 -12.00 -4.54 -8.84
C ARG A 105 -11.96 -3.10 -9.36
N PHE A 106 -12.03 -2.13 -8.46
CA PHE A 106 -11.85 -0.72 -8.84
C PHE A 106 -10.46 -0.49 -9.49
N ILE A 107 -9.40 -1.08 -8.93
CA ILE A 107 -8.06 -1.03 -9.53
C ILE A 107 -8.07 -1.67 -10.93
N GLU A 108 -8.69 -2.84 -11.10
CA GLU A 108 -8.82 -3.50 -12.41
C GLU A 108 -9.57 -2.63 -13.43
N GLU A 109 -10.59 -1.90 -12.98
CA GLU A 109 -11.39 -1.02 -13.83
C GLU A 109 -10.59 0.18 -14.35
N ILE A 110 -9.78 0.82 -13.49
CA ILE A 110 -8.97 1.99 -13.88
C ILE A 110 -7.67 1.63 -14.58
N ASP A 111 -7.14 0.42 -14.37
CA ASP A 111 -5.84 -0.03 -14.85
C ASP A 111 -5.95 -0.88 -16.13
N ALA A 112 -7.08 -1.54 -16.33
CA ALA A 112 -7.27 -2.54 -17.38
C ALA A 112 -6.16 -3.62 -17.43
N GLY A 113 -5.44 -3.84 -16.33
CA GLY A 113 -4.36 -4.81 -16.20
C GLY A 113 -3.05 -4.44 -16.89
N ARG A 114 -2.82 -3.16 -17.17
CA ARG A 114 -1.63 -2.66 -17.87
C ARG A 114 -0.46 -2.34 -16.94
N PHE A 115 -0.75 -1.93 -15.71
CA PHE A 115 0.24 -1.46 -14.77
C PHE A 115 0.29 -2.34 -13.52
N ASP A 116 1.43 -2.35 -12.83
CA ASP A 116 1.55 -2.99 -11.52
C ASP A 116 1.12 -1.99 -10.43
N ILE A 117 -0.19 -1.94 -10.14
CA ILE A 117 -0.77 -1.10 -9.10
C ILE A 117 -0.96 -1.93 -7.82
N PRO A 118 -0.12 -1.74 -6.79
CA PRO A 118 -0.24 -2.50 -5.55
C PRO A 118 -1.46 -2.12 -4.73
N LEU A 119 -2.13 -3.13 -4.17
CA LEU A 119 -3.14 -3.01 -3.13
C LEU A 119 -2.52 -3.38 -1.78
N ILE A 120 -2.24 -2.38 -0.97
CA ILE A 120 -1.51 -2.50 0.28
C ILE A 120 -2.49 -2.82 1.41
N CYS A 121 -2.21 -3.87 2.16
CA CYS A 121 -3.04 -4.25 3.30
C CYS A 121 -2.23 -4.81 4.46
N HIS A 122 -2.86 -4.84 5.65
CA HIS A 122 -2.38 -5.56 6.82
C HIS A 122 -3.01 -6.95 6.89
N ILE A 123 -2.30 -7.91 7.49
CA ILE A 123 -2.90 -9.22 7.82
C ILE A 123 -4.04 -9.02 8.83
N GLY A 124 -3.84 -8.14 9.80
CA GLY A 124 -4.78 -7.87 10.88
C GLY A 124 -4.31 -8.42 12.23
N GLY A 125 -5.21 -8.95 13.05
CA GLY A 125 -4.89 -9.43 14.39
C GLY A 125 -4.09 -10.73 14.42
N ALA A 126 -3.19 -10.90 15.40
CA ALA A 126 -2.44 -12.13 15.60
C ALA A 126 -3.21 -13.23 16.36
N ASN A 127 -4.35 -12.89 16.97
CA ASN A 127 -5.23 -13.81 17.71
C ASN A 127 -4.47 -14.76 18.68
N GLY A 128 -3.42 -14.24 19.34
CA GLY A 128 -2.56 -15.01 20.24
C GLY A 128 -1.55 -15.95 19.56
N ASN A 129 -1.63 -16.15 18.24
CA ASN A 129 -0.72 -17.00 17.48
C ASN A 129 -0.45 -16.41 16.09
N ARG A 130 0.66 -15.67 15.96
CA ARG A 130 1.06 -15.01 14.71
C ARG A 130 1.18 -15.99 13.53
N ARG A 131 1.85 -17.13 13.73
CA ARG A 131 2.07 -18.10 12.65
C ARG A 131 0.75 -18.67 12.13
N LYS A 132 -0.17 -18.99 13.03
CA LYS A 132 -1.52 -19.44 12.65
C LYS A 132 -2.26 -18.35 11.86
N SER A 133 -2.25 -17.10 12.36
CA SER A 133 -2.93 -15.99 11.66
C SER A 133 -2.34 -15.72 10.28
N MET A 134 -1.03 -15.80 10.10
CA MET A 134 -0.40 -15.70 8.77
C MET A 134 -0.81 -16.87 7.86
N GLY A 135 -0.86 -18.10 8.36
CA GLY A 135 -1.36 -19.24 7.61
C GLY A 135 -2.84 -19.12 7.22
N ASP A 136 -3.67 -18.58 8.13
CA ASP A 136 -5.08 -18.30 7.82
C ASP A 136 -5.21 -17.17 6.79
N PHE A 137 -4.32 -16.17 6.80
CA PHE A 137 -4.23 -15.18 5.73
C PHE A 137 -3.82 -15.81 4.39
N CYS A 138 -2.87 -16.73 4.35
CA CYS A 138 -2.48 -17.43 3.13
C CYS A 138 -3.65 -18.23 2.54
N LYS A 139 -4.44 -18.92 3.38
CA LYS A 139 -5.66 -19.60 2.94
C LYS A 139 -6.70 -18.62 2.40
N PHE A 140 -6.89 -17.49 3.08
CA PHE A 140 -7.78 -16.44 2.59
C PHE A 140 -7.31 -15.90 1.23
N PHE A 141 -6.02 -15.61 1.07
CA PHE A 141 -5.41 -15.14 -0.17
C PHE A 141 -5.73 -16.08 -1.35
N ASP A 142 -5.69 -17.40 -1.14
CA ASP A 142 -6.04 -18.38 -2.16
C ASP A 142 -7.52 -18.31 -2.61
N THR A 143 -8.39 -17.69 -1.81
CA THR A 143 -9.82 -17.50 -2.17
C THR A 143 -10.08 -16.23 -2.97
N LEU A 144 -9.08 -15.37 -3.15
CA LEU A 144 -9.21 -14.15 -3.94
C LEU A 144 -9.12 -14.46 -5.44
N PRO A 145 -9.78 -13.68 -6.33
CA PRO A 145 -9.52 -13.72 -7.75
C PRO A 145 -8.03 -13.52 -8.06
N TRP A 146 -7.48 -14.27 -9.01
CA TRP A 146 -6.05 -14.28 -9.33
C TRP A 146 -5.48 -12.87 -9.67
N ARG A 147 -6.30 -12.03 -10.32
CA ARG A 147 -5.91 -10.64 -10.62
C ARG A 147 -5.73 -9.81 -9.36
N ILE A 148 -6.63 -9.97 -8.39
CA ILE A 148 -6.54 -9.30 -7.08
C ILE A 148 -5.35 -9.85 -6.29
N GLN A 149 -5.10 -11.17 -6.34
CA GLN A 149 -3.90 -11.76 -5.71
C GLN A 149 -2.63 -11.07 -6.21
N LYS A 150 -2.53 -10.80 -7.51
CA LYS A 150 -1.38 -10.09 -8.08
C LYS A 150 -1.21 -8.65 -7.60
N GLN A 151 -2.27 -7.99 -7.17
CA GLN A 151 -2.20 -6.62 -6.66
C GLN A 151 -1.73 -6.58 -5.19
N ILE A 152 -2.01 -7.61 -4.38
CA ILE A 152 -1.76 -7.59 -2.95
C ILE A 152 -0.27 -7.36 -2.63
N ALA A 153 -0.04 -6.43 -1.71
CA ALA A 153 1.23 -6.23 -1.01
C ALA A 153 0.96 -6.07 0.49
N LEU A 154 1.80 -6.65 1.34
CA LEU A 154 1.65 -6.58 2.79
C LEU A 154 2.59 -5.54 3.39
N ILE A 155 2.11 -4.85 4.43
CA ILE A 155 2.89 -3.88 5.17
C ILE A 155 3.11 -4.37 6.61
N ASN A 156 4.31 -4.11 7.17
CA ASN A 156 4.62 -4.49 8.55
C ASN A 156 3.87 -3.62 9.58
N ASP A 157 3.54 -4.23 10.72
CA ASP A 157 2.76 -3.62 11.80
C ASP A 157 3.66 -2.97 12.87
N ASP A 158 3.11 -1.98 13.58
CA ASP A 158 3.79 -1.21 14.62
C ASP A 158 3.79 -1.88 16.01
N LYS A 159 2.88 -2.82 16.26
CA LYS A 159 2.78 -3.49 17.57
C LYS A 159 3.66 -4.73 17.62
N PRO A 160 4.49 -4.93 18.67
CA PRO A 160 5.31 -6.13 18.84
C PRO A 160 4.51 -7.45 18.88
N SER A 161 3.22 -7.37 19.19
CA SER A 161 2.30 -8.52 19.14
C SER A 161 1.81 -8.87 17.74
N LEU A 162 2.02 -8.01 16.73
CA LEU A 162 1.63 -8.19 15.34
C LEU A 162 2.83 -8.57 14.46
N PHE A 163 2.78 -8.26 13.17
CA PHE A 163 3.67 -8.83 12.16
C PHE A 163 4.80 -7.89 11.78
N SER A 164 6.02 -8.25 12.12
CA SER A 164 7.25 -7.60 11.65
C SER A 164 7.55 -8.01 10.20
N VAL A 165 8.54 -7.37 9.56
CA VAL A 165 9.05 -7.79 8.24
C VAL A 165 9.50 -9.26 8.26
N LYS A 166 10.19 -9.70 9.33
CA LYS A 166 10.63 -11.09 9.48
C LYS A 166 9.47 -12.08 9.52
N ASP A 167 8.39 -11.73 10.25
CA ASP A 167 7.20 -12.57 10.32
C ASP A 167 6.57 -12.73 8.93
N LEU A 168 6.32 -11.60 8.23
CA LEU A 168 5.75 -11.60 6.88
C LEU A 168 6.62 -12.39 5.89
N LEU A 169 7.94 -12.22 5.94
CA LEU A 169 8.87 -12.96 5.09
C LEU A 169 8.77 -14.48 5.32
N SER A 170 8.74 -14.88 6.59
CA SER A 170 8.85 -16.30 6.99
C SER A 170 7.65 -17.16 6.59
N VAL A 171 6.48 -16.56 6.37
CA VAL A 171 5.25 -17.29 6.00
C VAL A 171 4.67 -16.75 4.70
N THR A 172 4.20 -15.50 4.69
CA THR A 172 3.42 -15.00 3.55
C THR A 172 4.24 -14.88 2.26
N TYR A 173 5.50 -14.43 2.33
CA TYR A 173 6.34 -14.40 1.15
C TYR A 173 6.83 -15.79 0.74
N VAL A 174 7.25 -16.62 1.69
CA VAL A 174 7.71 -17.98 1.39
C VAL A 174 6.62 -18.81 0.73
N GLU A 175 5.37 -18.75 1.23
CA GLU A 175 4.26 -19.55 0.74
C GLU A 175 3.58 -18.95 -0.51
N LYS A 176 3.44 -17.64 -0.59
CA LYS A 176 2.58 -16.97 -1.59
C LYS A 176 3.30 -15.93 -2.44
N LYS A 177 4.58 -15.66 -2.21
CA LYS A 177 5.36 -14.63 -2.91
C LYS A 177 4.74 -13.23 -2.84
N ILE A 178 4.01 -12.94 -1.76
CA ILE A 178 3.37 -11.64 -1.57
C ILE A 178 4.47 -10.62 -1.21
N PRO A 179 4.64 -9.52 -1.97
CA PRO A 179 5.66 -8.53 -1.69
C PRO A 179 5.38 -7.78 -0.38
N ILE A 180 6.46 -7.35 0.26
CA ILE A 180 6.42 -6.69 1.55
C ILE A 180 6.80 -5.22 1.38
N ILE A 181 5.96 -4.34 1.90
CA ILE A 181 6.23 -2.91 2.02
C ILE A 181 6.85 -2.64 3.37
N PHE A 182 8.00 -1.97 3.38
CA PHE A 182 8.69 -1.61 4.59
C PHE A 182 8.21 -0.25 5.11
N ARG A 183 7.55 -0.25 6.29
CA ARG A 183 7.16 0.98 6.99
C ARG A 183 8.13 1.24 8.14
N THR A 184 8.90 2.33 8.05
CA THR A 184 9.97 2.63 8.99
C THR A 184 9.47 2.92 10.41
N GLY A 185 8.32 3.62 10.52
CA GLY A 185 7.66 3.90 11.80
C GLY A 185 7.29 2.63 12.55
N SER A 186 6.68 1.68 11.85
CA SER A 186 6.31 0.37 12.41
C SER A 186 7.55 -0.43 12.83
N HIS A 187 8.62 -0.38 12.03
CA HIS A 187 9.85 -1.09 12.35
C HIS A 187 10.51 -0.57 13.64
N ARG A 188 10.45 0.73 13.94
CA ARG A 188 11.02 1.28 15.18
C ARG A 188 10.43 0.64 16.44
N THR A 189 9.18 0.23 16.40
CA THR A 189 8.45 -0.37 17.53
C THR A 189 8.36 -1.89 17.46
N ASN A 190 8.45 -2.45 16.23
CA ASN A 190 8.33 -3.89 15.99
C ASN A 190 9.41 -4.38 15.01
N GLN A 191 10.65 -4.49 15.50
CA GLN A 191 11.83 -4.86 14.70
C GLN A 191 11.85 -6.34 14.28
N GLY A 192 11.19 -7.22 15.04
CA GLY A 192 11.24 -8.67 14.80
C GLY A 192 12.64 -9.28 14.92
N GLY A 193 13.57 -8.59 15.59
CA GLY A 193 14.97 -9.00 15.74
C GLY A 193 15.85 -8.71 14.51
N LEU A 194 15.40 -7.85 13.60
CA LEU A 194 16.16 -7.36 12.44
C LEU A 194 16.54 -5.89 12.63
N THR A 195 17.71 -5.51 12.12
CA THR A 195 18.08 -4.09 11.98
C THR A 195 17.28 -3.41 10.89
N TYR A 196 17.32 -2.07 10.85
CA TYR A 196 16.72 -1.28 9.77
C TYR A 196 17.21 -1.74 8.39
N LYS A 197 18.53 -1.87 8.23
CA LYS A 197 19.16 -2.26 6.95
C LYS A 197 18.71 -3.65 6.50
N GLU A 198 18.71 -4.62 7.40
CA GLU A 198 18.25 -5.98 7.09
C GLU A 198 16.77 -5.99 6.70
N SER A 199 15.91 -5.29 7.45
CA SER A 199 14.48 -5.21 7.16
C SER A 199 14.19 -4.56 5.81
N LEU A 200 14.87 -3.46 5.50
CA LEU A 200 14.76 -2.78 4.22
C LEU A 200 15.18 -3.70 3.06
N PHE A 201 16.36 -4.32 3.17
CA PHE A 201 16.89 -5.21 2.13
C PHE A 201 15.96 -6.41 1.89
N LEU A 202 15.54 -7.08 2.96
CA LEU A 202 14.67 -8.24 2.88
C LEU A 202 13.28 -7.88 2.31
N ALA A 203 12.69 -6.77 2.74
CA ALA A 203 11.44 -6.32 2.18
C ALA A 203 11.57 -5.96 0.69
N ALA A 204 12.61 -5.21 0.32
CA ALA A 204 12.87 -4.84 -1.07
C ALA A 204 13.10 -6.08 -1.98
N SER A 205 13.80 -7.09 -1.48
CA SER A 205 14.06 -8.33 -2.25
C SER A 205 12.78 -9.11 -2.60
N THR A 206 11.68 -8.89 -1.88
CA THR A 206 10.39 -9.53 -2.19
C THR A 206 9.71 -8.99 -3.45
N TRP A 207 10.23 -7.91 -4.02
CA TRP A 207 9.70 -7.25 -5.23
C TRP A 207 10.39 -7.66 -6.54
N ALA A 208 11.31 -8.65 -6.50
CA ALA A 208 12.17 -9.00 -7.64
C ALA A 208 11.41 -9.31 -8.95
N GLU A 209 10.15 -9.76 -8.87
CA GLU A 209 9.31 -10.10 -10.04
C GLU A 209 8.24 -9.03 -10.32
N ARG A 210 8.34 -7.87 -9.67
CA ARG A 210 7.36 -6.77 -9.80
C ARG A 210 8.08 -5.44 -10.10
N SER A 211 7.32 -4.36 -10.01
CA SER A 211 7.85 -2.99 -10.07
C SER A 211 8.80 -2.68 -8.88
N ASN A 212 9.38 -1.48 -8.84
CA ASN A 212 10.24 -1.05 -7.75
C ASN A 212 9.61 -1.27 -6.36
N PRO A 213 10.38 -1.67 -5.34
CA PRO A 213 9.89 -1.73 -3.97
C PRO A 213 9.30 -0.38 -3.51
N ILE A 214 8.25 -0.45 -2.69
CA ILE A 214 7.68 0.73 -2.03
C ILE A 214 8.08 0.70 -0.56
N MET A 215 8.51 1.85 -0.05
CA MET A 215 8.79 2.08 1.37
C MET A 215 7.92 3.22 1.89
N PHE A 216 7.35 3.06 3.09
CA PHE A 216 6.72 4.14 3.83
C PHE A 216 7.73 4.69 4.84
N TYR A 217 8.16 5.91 4.58
CA TYR A 217 9.02 6.61 5.50
C TYR A 217 8.20 7.47 6.47
N CYS A 218 8.31 7.16 7.76
CA CYS A 218 7.72 7.93 8.84
C CYS A 218 8.86 8.67 9.56
N PRO A 219 8.98 10.00 9.44
CA PRO A 219 10.01 10.74 10.16
C PRO A 219 9.84 10.54 11.68
N SER A 220 10.95 10.53 12.41
CA SER A 220 10.91 10.62 13.87
C SER A 220 10.58 12.05 14.28
N SER A 221 9.98 12.24 15.46
CA SER A 221 9.68 13.59 16.01
C SER A 221 10.93 14.39 16.37
N LYS A 222 12.12 13.78 16.30
CA LYS A 222 13.43 14.44 16.45
C LYS A 222 13.89 14.81 15.04
N GLU A 223 14.34 16.04 14.86
CA GLU A 223 14.95 16.62 13.67
C GLU A 223 16.21 15.85 13.23
N GLU A 224 16.08 14.60 12.86
CA GLU A 224 17.12 13.85 12.20
C GLU A 224 17.08 14.22 10.72
N THR A 225 18.13 14.92 10.27
CA THR A 225 18.39 15.10 8.85
C THR A 225 18.74 13.74 8.26
N ILE A 226 17.72 13.01 7.77
CA ILE A 226 17.91 11.70 7.17
C ILE A 226 18.37 11.91 5.74
N THR A 227 19.55 11.41 5.43
CA THR A 227 20.10 11.45 4.06
C THR A 227 19.52 10.35 3.20
N VAL A 228 19.61 10.49 1.88
CA VAL A 228 19.26 9.41 0.93
C VAL A 228 20.00 8.11 1.25
N ASN A 229 21.26 8.19 1.68
CA ASN A 229 22.05 7.02 2.06
C ASN A 229 21.53 6.35 3.34
N ASP A 230 20.95 7.11 4.28
CA ASP A 230 20.34 6.55 5.47
C ASP A 230 19.03 5.83 5.13
N LEU A 231 18.24 6.39 4.20
CA LEU A 231 17.02 5.76 3.70
C LEU A 231 17.31 4.54 2.83
N ASN A 232 18.38 4.58 2.05
CA ASN A 232 18.70 3.57 1.05
C ASN A 232 20.19 3.18 1.07
N PRO A 233 20.65 2.52 2.14
CA PRO A 233 22.07 2.20 2.34
C PRO A 233 22.63 1.19 1.33
N TYR A 234 21.78 0.57 0.50
CA TYR A 234 22.17 -0.42 -0.53
C TYR A 234 22.07 0.11 -1.95
N ASN A 235 21.77 1.39 -2.14
CA ASN A 235 21.52 2.00 -3.46
C ASN A 235 20.48 1.25 -4.30
N LEU A 236 19.45 0.70 -3.67
CA LEU A 236 18.34 0.05 -4.35
C LEU A 236 17.48 1.12 -5.07
N ILE A 237 16.86 0.74 -6.16
CA ILE A 237 15.82 1.58 -6.77
C ILE A 237 14.55 1.39 -5.92
N ILE A 238 14.20 2.39 -5.10
CA ILE A 238 13.08 2.33 -4.17
C ILE A 238 12.18 3.53 -4.37
N ASP A 239 10.87 3.31 -4.37
CA ASP A 239 9.87 4.37 -4.32
C ASP A 239 9.52 4.66 -2.85
N VAL A 240 9.74 5.88 -2.39
CA VAL A 240 9.56 6.28 -0.99
C VAL A 240 8.33 7.17 -0.83
N ALA A 241 7.33 6.69 -0.11
CA ALA A 241 6.18 7.50 0.30
C ALA A 241 6.44 8.08 1.70
N PHE A 242 6.37 9.39 1.82
CA PHE A 242 6.47 10.08 3.10
C PHE A 242 5.14 10.01 3.83
N ASP A 243 5.13 9.35 4.99
CA ASP A 243 3.98 9.25 5.88
C ASP A 243 3.99 10.45 6.85
N ASN A 244 3.79 11.63 6.29
CA ASN A 244 3.70 12.88 7.02
C ASN A 244 2.27 13.39 6.96
N ASN A 245 1.80 13.96 8.07
CA ASN A 245 0.63 14.84 8.06
C ASN A 245 1.04 16.21 7.45
N LEU A 246 1.38 16.22 6.16
CA LEU A 246 1.60 17.49 5.46
C LEU A 246 0.26 18.22 5.35
N PRO A 247 0.24 19.55 5.54
CA PRO A 247 -0.97 20.32 5.30
C PRO A 247 -1.41 20.14 3.85
N GLU A 248 -2.72 20.03 3.64
CA GLU A 248 -3.27 20.02 2.29
C GLU A 248 -2.88 21.31 1.57
N PRO A 249 -2.52 21.25 0.27
CA PRO A 249 -2.33 22.46 -0.52
C PRO A 249 -3.64 23.23 -0.57
N ASN A 250 -3.59 24.52 -0.26
CA ASN A 250 -4.71 25.46 -0.34
C ASN A 250 -5.27 25.56 -1.75
#